data_0207a32d884595a83cf7aa8997cd4c46
#
_entry.id   0207a32d884595a83cf7aa8997cd4c46
#
_cell.length_a   1.000
_cell.length_b   1.000
_cell.length_c   1.000
_cell.angle_alpha   90.00
_cell.angle_beta   90.00
_cell.angle_gamma   90.00
#
_symmetry.space_group_name_H-M   'P 1'
#
loop_
_entity.id
_entity.type
_entity.pdbx_description
1 polymer ?
#
loop_
_entity_poly.entity_id
_entity_poly.type
_entity_poly.pdbx_seq_one_letter_code
_entity_poly.pdbx_strand_id
1 'polypeptide(L)'
;HDKKKCEVVLKATVGEIPRAFPSVTASHSDVSGPRRLDFTVASVAHLPKMDGIFGKCDPYAVLEFEGIEYRTETKKNTYEAVWDETFALDTEDVSKGVSANCLVTLWDWDAASKDDEIGCFTIAAARMSELFRADIGSSGSETFSVIDKGKAVVGHDK
;
A
#
# COMPACT_ATOMS: atom_id res chain seq x y z
N HIS A 1 6.80 -13.57 -25.89
CA HIS A 1 5.95 -13.36 -24.72
C HIS A 1 6.04 -11.89 -24.29
N ASP A 2 4.92 -11.21 -24.36
CA ASP A 2 4.85 -9.81 -23.93
C ASP A 2 5.04 -9.73 -22.42
N LYS A 3 6.10 -9.04 -22.01
CA LYS A 3 6.33 -8.75 -20.60
C LYS A 3 5.31 -7.71 -20.14
N LYS A 4 4.57 -8.02 -19.08
CA LYS A 4 3.60 -7.10 -18.48
C LYS A 4 4.21 -6.34 -17.32
N LYS A 5 3.71 -5.14 -17.07
CA LYS A 5 4.13 -4.35 -15.91
C LYS A 5 3.73 -5.03 -14.62
N CYS A 6 4.64 -5.04 -13.66
CA CYS A 6 4.33 -5.45 -12.29
C CYS A 6 3.44 -4.39 -11.65
N GLU A 7 2.28 -4.80 -11.18
CA GLU A 7 1.27 -3.89 -10.66
C GLU A 7 0.72 -4.37 -9.32
N VAL A 8 0.55 -3.43 -8.39
CA VAL A 8 -0.05 -3.64 -7.08
C VAL A 8 -1.40 -2.95 -7.02
N VAL A 9 -2.41 -3.67 -6.53
CA VAL A 9 -3.73 -3.13 -6.27
C VAL A 9 -3.84 -2.80 -4.78
N LEU A 10 -4.17 -1.54 -4.50
CA LEU A 10 -4.47 -1.05 -3.16
C LEU A 10 -5.94 -0.66 -3.06
N LYS A 11 -6.52 -0.90 -1.89
CA LYS A 11 -7.87 -0.44 -1.54
C LYS A 11 -7.79 0.44 -0.31
N ALA A 12 -8.66 1.42 -0.21
CA ALA A 12 -8.73 2.31 0.95
C ALA A 12 -10.18 2.54 1.35
N THR A 13 -10.44 2.54 2.64
CA THR A 13 -11.75 2.91 3.22
C THR A 13 -11.52 3.93 4.33
N VAL A 14 -12.28 5.01 4.29
CA VAL A 14 -12.18 6.11 5.25
C VAL A 14 -13.10 5.87 6.44
N GLY A 15 -12.58 6.00 7.65
CA GLY A 15 -13.33 5.86 8.89
C GLY A 15 -12.96 6.91 9.93
N GLU A 16 -13.73 6.93 11.01
CA GLU A 16 -13.41 7.69 12.20
C GLU A 16 -12.62 6.82 13.17
N ILE A 17 -11.67 7.46 13.87
CA ILE A 17 -11.07 6.81 15.03
C ILE A 17 -12.12 6.79 16.14
N PRO A 18 -12.43 5.61 16.73
CA PRO A 18 -13.37 5.52 17.85
C PRO A 18 -12.91 6.44 18.98
N ARG A 19 -13.81 7.31 19.44
CA ARG A 19 -13.58 8.19 20.60
C ARG A 19 -14.30 7.65 21.81
N ALA A 20 -13.70 7.82 23.01
CA ALA A 20 -14.32 7.43 24.28
C ALA A 20 -15.56 8.26 24.62
N PHE A 21 -15.73 9.45 24.04
CA PHE A 21 -16.87 10.34 24.25
C PHE A 21 -17.45 10.79 22.91
N PRO A 22 -18.80 10.89 22.80
CA PRO A 22 -19.41 11.43 21.60
C PRO A 22 -18.97 12.88 21.40
N SER A 23 -18.41 13.18 20.23
CA SER A 23 -18.11 14.56 19.87
C SER A 23 -19.42 15.29 19.56
N VAL A 24 -19.55 16.51 20.06
CA VAL A 24 -20.62 17.42 19.62
C VAL A 24 -20.47 17.63 18.13
N THR A 25 -21.55 17.43 17.38
CA THR A 25 -21.57 17.56 15.92
C THR A 25 -20.98 18.87 15.45
N ALA A 26 -19.83 18.80 14.78
CA ALA A 26 -19.30 19.93 14.04
C ALA A 26 -20.17 20.16 12.79
N SER A 27 -20.38 21.44 12.46
CA SER A 27 -21.09 21.84 11.26
C SER A 27 -20.44 21.29 10.00
N HIS A 28 -21.23 20.95 8.99
CA HIS A 28 -20.87 20.18 7.78
C HIS A 28 -19.83 20.80 6.83
N SER A 29 -19.18 21.92 7.15
CA SER A 29 -18.32 22.64 6.21
C SER A 29 -16.83 22.40 6.33
N ASP A 30 -16.33 21.93 7.48
CA ASP A 30 -14.90 21.75 7.72
C ASP A 30 -14.59 20.32 8.15
N VAL A 31 -13.90 19.61 7.25
CA VAL A 31 -13.37 18.29 7.58
C VAL A 31 -12.20 18.48 8.53
N SER A 32 -12.38 18.11 9.79
CA SER A 32 -11.40 18.26 10.85
C SER A 32 -11.42 17.07 11.80
N GLY A 33 -10.38 16.98 12.63
CA GLY A 33 -10.23 15.95 13.64
C GLY A 33 -9.59 14.67 13.14
N PRO A 34 -9.53 13.65 14.01
CA PRO A 34 -8.84 12.41 13.69
C PRO A 34 -9.61 11.59 12.65
N ARG A 35 -8.85 10.95 11.77
CA ARG A 35 -9.36 10.02 10.75
C ARG A 35 -8.52 8.78 10.71
N ARG A 36 -9.15 7.69 10.35
CA ARG A 36 -8.50 6.42 10.04
C ARG A 36 -8.73 6.09 8.58
N LEU A 37 -7.65 5.70 7.91
CA LEU A 37 -7.69 5.13 6.59
C LEU A 37 -7.35 3.64 6.70
N ASP A 38 -8.34 2.78 6.47
CA ASP A 38 -8.12 1.35 6.38
C ASP A 38 -7.55 1.06 4.98
N PHE A 39 -6.25 0.79 4.96
CA PHE A 39 -5.46 0.66 3.74
C PHE A 39 -5.16 -0.81 3.49
N THR A 40 -5.72 -1.36 2.42
CA THR A 40 -5.60 -2.78 2.09
C THR A 40 -4.61 -3.00 0.96
N VAL A 41 -3.58 -3.77 1.22
CA VAL A 41 -2.72 -4.31 0.18
C VAL A 41 -3.41 -5.54 -0.39
N ALA A 42 -4.05 -5.39 -1.54
CA ALA A 42 -4.92 -6.41 -2.08
C ALA A 42 -4.13 -7.49 -2.81
N SER A 43 -3.37 -7.12 -3.82
CA SER A 43 -2.71 -8.08 -4.69
C SER A 43 -1.54 -7.49 -5.46
N VAL A 44 -0.71 -8.37 -5.99
CA VAL A 44 0.31 -8.04 -6.98
C VAL A 44 0.22 -9.01 -8.16
N ALA A 45 0.48 -8.52 -9.34
CA ALA A 45 0.53 -9.31 -10.56
C ALA A 45 1.81 -9.03 -11.36
N HIS A 46 2.19 -9.98 -12.18
CA HIS A 46 3.33 -9.89 -13.10
C HIS A 46 4.67 -9.62 -12.40
N LEU A 47 4.93 -10.37 -11.34
CA LEU A 47 6.22 -10.33 -10.65
C LEU A 47 7.35 -10.80 -11.56
N PRO A 48 8.55 -10.21 -11.44
CA PRO A 48 9.72 -10.67 -12.18
C PRO A 48 10.21 -12.01 -11.62
N LYS A 49 11.07 -12.66 -12.37
CA LYS A 49 11.82 -13.82 -11.89
C LYS A 49 13.02 -13.30 -11.08
N MET A 50 13.05 -13.61 -9.81
CA MET A 50 14.13 -13.18 -8.90
C MET A 50 15.04 -14.34 -8.50
N ASP A 51 14.48 -15.51 -8.27
CA ASP A 51 15.23 -16.69 -7.83
C ASP A 51 15.81 -17.48 -9.00
N GLY A 52 17.11 -17.41 -9.19
CA GLY A 52 17.93 -18.25 -10.07
C GLY A 52 17.25 -18.88 -11.29
N ILE A 53 17.60 -20.11 -11.62
CA ILE A 53 17.12 -20.77 -12.86
C ILE A 53 15.72 -21.36 -12.68
N PHE A 54 15.31 -21.72 -11.47
CA PHE A 54 14.10 -22.50 -11.21
C PHE A 54 13.08 -21.87 -10.27
N GLY A 55 13.41 -20.73 -9.65
CA GLY A 55 12.55 -20.08 -8.66
C GLY A 55 11.68 -18.97 -9.25
N LYS A 56 10.48 -18.82 -8.72
CA LYS A 56 9.66 -17.63 -8.82
C LYS A 56 9.95 -16.73 -7.63
N CYS A 57 9.22 -15.63 -7.48
CA CYS A 57 9.30 -14.78 -6.30
C CYS A 57 8.66 -15.40 -5.06
N ASP A 58 9.18 -15.02 -3.89
CA ASP A 58 8.54 -15.19 -2.58
C ASP A 58 8.13 -13.79 -2.06
N PRO A 59 7.08 -13.15 -2.64
CA PRO A 59 6.83 -11.73 -2.44
C PRO A 59 6.18 -11.40 -1.11
N TYR A 60 6.58 -10.27 -0.54
CA TYR A 60 5.85 -9.54 0.49
C TYR A 60 5.94 -8.03 0.22
N ALA A 61 5.00 -7.27 0.75
CA ALA A 61 4.98 -5.83 0.64
C ALA A 61 5.24 -5.18 2.00
N VAL A 62 5.99 -4.08 1.99
CA VAL A 62 6.16 -3.21 3.15
C VAL A 62 5.56 -1.85 2.79
N LEU A 63 4.63 -1.40 3.61
CA LEU A 63 4.01 -0.09 3.53
C LEU A 63 4.60 0.77 4.64
N GLU A 64 5.14 1.94 4.29
CA GLU A 64 5.71 2.88 5.24
C GLU A 64 4.95 4.20 5.19
N PHE A 65 4.44 4.64 6.34
CA PHE A 65 3.71 5.88 6.48
C PHE A 65 3.98 6.50 7.86
N GLU A 66 4.39 7.77 7.88
CA GLU A 66 4.70 8.52 9.11
C GLU A 66 5.67 7.79 10.07
N GLY A 67 6.69 7.14 9.50
CA GLY A 67 7.70 6.42 10.27
C GLY A 67 7.27 5.05 10.81
N ILE A 68 6.08 4.59 10.47
CA ILE A 68 5.57 3.27 10.84
C ILE A 68 5.61 2.36 9.62
N GLU A 69 6.16 1.17 9.80
CA GLU A 69 6.19 0.12 8.78
C GLU A 69 5.12 -0.94 9.05
N TYR A 70 4.43 -1.32 8.00
CA TYR A 70 3.46 -2.41 7.97
C TYR A 70 3.92 -3.43 6.94
N ARG A 71 3.92 -4.69 7.30
CA ARG A 71 4.39 -5.77 6.42
C ARG A 71 3.30 -6.80 6.19
N THR A 72 3.11 -7.18 4.93
CA THR A 72 2.25 -8.31 4.58
C THR A 72 2.93 -9.64 4.90
N GLU A 73 2.12 -10.68 4.92
CA GLU A 73 2.59 -12.06 4.85
C GLU A 73 3.43 -12.30 3.59
N THR A 74 4.39 -13.21 3.68
CA THR A 74 5.16 -13.66 2.52
C THR A 74 4.41 -14.78 1.80
N LYS A 75 4.18 -14.61 0.51
CA LYS A 75 3.68 -15.68 -0.36
C LYS A 75 4.85 -16.43 -0.99
N LYS A 76 4.67 -17.67 -1.35
CA LYS A 76 5.76 -18.52 -1.79
C LYS A 76 5.67 -18.89 -3.26
N ASN A 77 6.81 -18.81 -3.95
CA ASN A 77 7.05 -19.35 -5.29
C ASN A 77 5.96 -18.97 -6.30
N THR A 78 5.75 -17.66 -6.52
CA THR A 78 4.66 -17.16 -7.34
C THR A 78 5.04 -15.95 -8.19
N TYR A 79 4.33 -15.74 -9.30
CA TYR A 79 4.38 -14.50 -10.10
C TYR A 79 3.21 -13.56 -9.81
N GLU A 80 2.28 -13.99 -8.97
CA GLU A 80 1.15 -13.20 -8.51
C GLU A 80 0.81 -13.58 -7.07
N ALA A 81 0.29 -12.64 -6.30
CA ALA A 81 -0.11 -12.89 -4.92
C ALA A 81 -1.36 -12.10 -4.56
N VAL A 82 -2.20 -12.70 -3.75
CA VAL A 82 -3.33 -12.04 -3.11
C VAL A 82 -3.08 -12.03 -1.61
N TRP A 83 -2.99 -10.83 -1.03
CA TRP A 83 -2.83 -10.65 0.40
C TRP A 83 -4.15 -10.29 1.08
N ASP A 84 -4.86 -9.30 0.54
CA ASP A 84 -6.04 -8.69 1.16
C ASP A 84 -5.82 -8.34 2.63
N GLU A 85 -4.64 -7.86 2.96
CA GLU A 85 -4.27 -7.44 4.31
C GLU A 85 -4.49 -5.95 4.50
N THR A 86 -5.21 -5.60 5.55
CA THR A 86 -5.60 -4.23 5.86
C THR A 86 -4.79 -3.68 7.04
N PHE A 87 -4.24 -2.49 6.84
CA PHE A 87 -3.51 -1.73 7.86
C PHE A 87 -4.25 -0.43 8.16
N ALA A 88 -4.38 -0.12 9.44
CA ALA A 88 -4.99 1.13 9.87
C ALA A 88 -3.96 2.25 9.92
N LEU A 89 -4.14 3.27 9.06
CA LEU A 89 -3.34 4.48 9.05
C LEU A 89 -4.15 5.60 9.72
N ASP A 90 -3.60 6.21 10.75
CA ASP A 90 -4.29 7.25 11.50
C ASP A 90 -3.65 8.61 11.29
N THR A 91 -4.48 9.66 11.23
CA THR A 91 -4.04 11.05 11.37
C THR A 91 -4.76 11.71 12.53
N GLU A 92 -4.05 12.55 13.30
CA GLU A 92 -4.61 13.22 14.45
C GLU A 92 -5.63 14.31 14.08
N ASP A 93 -5.35 15.01 13.01
CA ASP A 93 -6.22 16.09 12.53
C ASP A 93 -6.08 16.28 11.01
N VAL A 94 -7.10 15.84 10.32
CA VAL A 94 -7.15 15.90 8.86
C VAL A 94 -7.16 17.34 8.32
N SER A 95 -7.58 18.32 9.12
CA SER A 95 -7.58 19.73 8.71
C SER A 95 -6.16 20.30 8.51
N LYS A 96 -5.19 19.74 9.21
CA LYS A 96 -3.77 20.13 9.08
C LYS A 96 -3.10 19.56 7.83
N GLY A 97 -3.78 18.68 7.12
CA GLY A 97 -3.22 17.94 6.00
C GLY A 97 -2.23 16.87 6.43
N VAL A 98 -1.85 16.04 5.49
CA VAL A 98 -0.85 15.00 5.64
C VAL A 98 0.41 15.43 4.90
N SER A 99 1.54 15.50 5.60
CA SER A 99 2.82 15.92 5.02
C SER A 99 3.69 14.73 4.57
N ALA A 100 3.33 13.51 4.96
CA ALA A 100 4.08 12.32 4.66
C ALA A 100 3.57 11.62 3.39
N ASN A 101 4.51 11.17 2.56
CA ASN A 101 4.22 10.22 1.49
C ASN A 101 3.98 8.83 2.09
N CYS A 102 3.23 8.00 1.38
CA CYS A 102 3.14 6.57 1.67
C CYS A 102 4.03 5.81 0.67
N LEU A 103 5.03 5.13 1.18
CA LEU A 103 5.93 4.30 0.37
C LEU A 103 5.51 2.84 0.45
N VAL A 104 5.34 2.20 -0.68
CA VAL A 104 5.11 0.76 -0.76
C VAL A 104 6.26 0.11 -1.51
N THR A 105 6.94 -0.82 -0.85
CA THR A 105 8.08 -1.56 -1.41
C THR A 105 7.74 -3.03 -1.48
N LEU A 106 8.00 -3.63 -2.63
CA LEU A 106 7.92 -5.08 -2.81
C LEU A 106 9.28 -5.71 -2.61
N TRP A 107 9.31 -6.78 -1.86
CA TRP A 107 10.48 -7.58 -1.56
C TRP A 107 10.30 -9.02 -1.98
N ASP A 108 11.40 -9.64 -2.34
CA ASP A 108 11.52 -11.09 -2.52
C ASP A 108 12.25 -11.67 -1.30
N TRP A 109 11.56 -12.50 -0.56
CA TRP A 109 12.12 -13.15 0.63
C TRP A 109 13.09 -14.26 0.25
N ASP A 110 14.24 -14.30 0.90
CA ASP A 110 15.27 -15.32 0.71
C ASP A 110 15.63 -15.98 2.05
N ALA A 111 15.59 -17.32 2.08
CA ALA A 111 15.93 -18.09 3.27
C ALA A 111 17.44 -18.08 3.60
N ALA A 112 18.28 -17.89 2.61
CA ALA A 112 19.73 -18.09 2.72
C ALA A 112 20.54 -16.80 2.69
N SER A 113 19.95 -15.71 2.22
CA SER A 113 20.60 -14.42 2.08
C SER A 113 19.69 -13.26 2.52
N LYS A 114 20.14 -12.04 2.27
CA LYS A 114 19.33 -10.85 2.46
C LYS A 114 18.23 -10.80 1.39
N ASP A 115 17.03 -10.38 1.80
CA ASP A 115 15.92 -10.19 0.88
C ASP A 115 16.27 -9.19 -0.22
N ASP A 116 15.79 -9.44 -1.43
CA ASP A 116 16.01 -8.59 -2.58
C ASP A 116 14.81 -7.65 -2.82
N GLU A 117 15.10 -6.36 -3.03
CA GLU A 117 14.08 -5.40 -3.41
C GLU A 117 13.65 -5.62 -4.86
N ILE A 118 12.35 -5.85 -5.07
CA ILE A 118 11.76 -5.94 -6.41
C ILE A 118 11.56 -4.55 -6.99
N GLY A 119 11.08 -3.63 -6.18
CA GLY A 119 10.82 -2.25 -6.55
C GLY A 119 9.81 -1.60 -5.61
N CYS A 120 9.45 -0.36 -5.90
CA CYS A 120 8.57 0.42 -5.06
C CYS A 120 7.70 1.37 -5.86
N PHE A 121 6.72 1.96 -5.19
CA PHE A 121 6.01 3.16 -5.65
C PHE A 121 5.64 4.02 -4.45
N THR A 122 5.42 5.30 -4.72
CA THR A 122 5.11 6.29 -3.69
C THR A 122 3.73 6.89 -3.97
N ILE A 123 2.91 6.96 -2.93
CA ILE A 123 1.68 7.74 -2.94
C ILE A 123 2.01 9.09 -2.32
N ALA A 124 1.91 10.15 -3.09
CA ALA A 124 2.29 11.49 -2.64
C ALA A 124 1.44 11.97 -1.45
N ALA A 125 2.03 12.78 -0.60
CA ALA A 125 1.35 13.36 0.57
C ALA A 125 0.03 14.08 0.21
N ALA A 126 0.00 14.78 -0.93
CA ALA A 126 -1.22 15.42 -1.42
C ALA A 126 -2.36 14.40 -1.68
N ARG A 127 -2.03 13.26 -2.27
CA ARG A 127 -2.99 12.18 -2.50
C ARG A 127 -3.43 11.51 -1.20
N MET A 128 -2.51 11.32 -0.26
CA MET A 128 -2.82 10.80 1.08
C MET A 128 -3.79 11.75 1.80
N SER A 129 -3.56 13.06 1.73
CA SER A 129 -4.48 14.07 2.29
C SER A 129 -5.88 13.99 1.68
N GLU A 130 -6.00 13.82 0.37
CA GLU A 130 -7.30 13.65 -0.30
C GLU A 130 -8.02 12.39 0.20
N LEU A 131 -7.31 11.28 0.35
CA LEU A 131 -7.88 10.03 0.86
C LEU A 131 -8.41 10.20 2.28
N PHE A 132 -7.64 10.78 3.18
CA PHE A 132 -8.09 11.02 4.57
C PHE A 132 -9.25 12.00 4.68
N ARG A 133 -9.38 12.94 3.74
CA ARG A 133 -10.47 13.94 3.71
C ARG A 133 -11.73 13.47 3.02
N ALA A 134 -11.69 12.35 2.34
CA ALA A 134 -12.88 11.79 1.70
C ALA A 134 -13.97 11.48 2.73
N ASP A 135 -15.19 11.35 2.25
CA ASP A 135 -16.34 11.08 3.11
C ASP A 135 -16.15 9.77 3.90
N ILE A 136 -16.53 9.80 5.18
CA ILE A 136 -16.49 8.62 6.03
C ILE A 136 -17.35 7.52 5.43
N GLY A 137 -16.79 6.30 5.37
CA GLY A 137 -17.41 5.15 4.74
C GLY A 137 -17.15 5.04 3.24
N SER A 138 -16.54 6.06 2.61
CA SER A 138 -16.14 5.96 1.22
C SER A 138 -14.99 4.99 1.05
N SER A 139 -15.00 4.25 -0.05
CA SER A 139 -13.94 3.30 -0.38
C SER A 139 -13.62 3.34 -1.87
N GLY A 140 -12.40 2.94 -2.21
CA GLY A 140 -11.96 2.87 -3.59
C GLY A 140 -10.76 1.95 -3.74
N SER A 141 -10.40 1.65 -4.96
CA SER A 141 -9.20 0.89 -5.30
C SER A 141 -8.42 1.58 -6.40
N GLU A 142 -7.12 1.40 -6.38
CA GLU A 142 -6.21 1.97 -7.37
C GLU A 142 -5.08 0.97 -7.65
N THR A 143 -4.62 0.95 -8.89
CA THR A 143 -3.52 0.09 -9.34
C THR A 143 -2.27 0.92 -9.57
N PHE A 144 -1.16 0.47 -9.01
CA PHE A 144 0.13 1.16 -9.08
C PHE A 144 1.17 0.29 -9.80
N SER A 145 1.90 0.90 -10.73
CA SER A 145 3.06 0.26 -11.34
C SER A 145 4.25 0.29 -10.39
N VAL A 146 4.93 -0.83 -10.27
CA VAL A 146 6.14 -0.95 -9.45
C VAL A 146 7.34 -0.46 -10.25
N ILE A 147 8.19 0.33 -9.61
CA ILE A 147 9.35 0.98 -10.22
C ILE A 147 10.63 0.50 -9.53
N ASP A 148 11.63 0.11 -10.31
CA ASP A 148 13.00 -0.12 -9.85
C ASP A 148 13.95 0.78 -10.65
N LYS A 149 14.78 1.55 -9.93
CA LYS A 149 15.76 2.47 -10.52
C LYS A 149 15.21 3.35 -11.65
N GLY A 150 14.01 3.88 -11.44
CA GLY A 150 13.33 4.77 -12.39
C GLY A 150 12.67 4.08 -13.58
N LYS A 151 12.64 2.76 -13.62
CA LYS A 151 12.01 1.98 -14.69
C LYS A 151 10.88 1.10 -14.16
N ALA A 152 9.82 0.96 -14.95
CA ALA A 152 8.76 0.03 -14.59
C ALA A 152 9.30 -1.40 -14.52
N VAL A 153 9.03 -2.08 -13.41
CA VAL A 153 9.30 -3.51 -13.27
C VAL A 153 8.37 -4.28 -14.19
N VAL A 154 8.91 -5.21 -14.94
CA VAL A 154 8.14 -6.07 -15.84
C VAL A 154 8.36 -7.54 -15.47
N GLY A 155 7.33 -8.31 -15.57
CA GLY A 155 7.35 -9.69 -15.14
C GLY A 155 6.56 -10.62 -16.04
N HIS A 156 6.20 -11.75 -15.48
CA HIS A 156 5.62 -12.87 -16.22
C HIS A 156 4.15 -13.12 -15.82
N ASP A 157 3.40 -13.65 -16.75
CA ASP A 157 2.13 -14.33 -16.45
C ASP A 157 2.46 -15.77 -16.05
N LYS A 158 2.05 -16.15 -14.84
CA LYS A 158 2.09 -17.53 -14.31
C LYS A 158 3.32 -18.38 -14.67
#